data_f4f675c186400af817a79c23b565262e
#
_entry.id   f4f675c186400af817a79c23b565262e
#
_cell.length_a   1.000
_cell.length_b   1.000
_cell.length_c   1.000
_cell.angle_alpha   90.00
_cell.angle_beta   90.00
_cell.angle_gamma   90.00
#
_symmetry.space_group_name_H-M   'P 1'
#
loop_
_entity.id
_entity.type
_entity.pdbx_description
1 polymer ?
#
loop_
_entity_poly.entity_id
_entity_poly.type
_entity_poly.pdbx_seq_one_letter_code
_entity_poly.pdbx_strand_id
1 'polypeptide(L)'
;MADAHHRQKPGPKPAASAPGPEMPASETKADQSSAAALQAELADTKDKLLRALAEQQNIRRQMQHQREEAVKFAASQLTGDLLDTLDNLRRAIESVPPKARDNETVHPILKGVEATEANLLATLARHGMERIDPLGVAFNPHLHHAVRQRADPTAAEGTVVEVLQPGYMLHGRVLRPAMVGVAGPEGKNSEPAAG
;
A
#
# COMPACT_ATOMS: atom_id res chain seq x y z
N MET A 1 -83.84 47.35 -31.17
CA MET A 1 -84.01 48.79 -31.39
C MET A 1 -82.65 49.40 -31.68
N ALA A 2 -82.53 50.03 -32.83
CA ALA A 2 -81.57 51.02 -33.30
C ALA A 2 -80.09 50.59 -33.35
N ASP A 3 -79.53 50.20 -34.45
CA ASP A 3 -79.25 50.91 -35.72
C ASP A 3 -78.42 52.20 -35.52
N ALA A 4 -77.18 52.15 -35.92
CA ALA A 4 -76.43 53.29 -36.38
C ALA A 4 -75.17 52.85 -37.15
N HIS A 5 -75.34 52.95 -38.47
CA HIS A 5 -74.27 53.00 -39.46
C HIS A 5 -73.20 54.00 -39.11
N HIS A 6 -71.92 53.65 -39.18
CA HIS A 6 -70.89 54.65 -39.42
C HIS A 6 -69.92 54.24 -40.53
N ARG A 7 -69.88 55.11 -41.50
CA ARG A 7 -69.15 55.11 -42.79
C ARG A 7 -67.65 54.83 -42.61
N GLN A 8 -67.17 53.90 -43.39
CA GLN A 8 -65.76 53.72 -43.73
C GLN A 8 -65.18 54.84 -44.52
N LYS A 9 -64.12 55.47 -44.04
CA LYS A 9 -63.23 56.34 -44.84
C LYS A 9 -62.05 55.51 -45.32
N PRO A 10 -61.57 55.59 -46.57
CA PRO A 10 -60.40 54.89 -47.05
C PRO A 10 -59.11 55.48 -46.43
N GLY A 11 -58.30 54.68 -45.78
CA GLY A 11 -57.00 55.05 -45.30
C GLY A 11 -55.96 55.12 -46.42
N PRO A 12 -54.87 55.81 -46.21
CA PRO A 12 -53.84 56.06 -47.22
C PRO A 12 -53.02 54.78 -47.46
N LYS A 13 -52.64 54.56 -48.73
CA LYS A 13 -51.73 53.51 -49.22
C LYS A 13 -50.41 53.50 -48.43
N PRO A 14 -49.87 52.35 -48.04
CA PRO A 14 -48.56 52.27 -47.44
C PRO A 14 -47.49 52.65 -48.48
N ALA A 15 -46.62 53.54 -48.11
CA ALA A 15 -45.42 53.90 -48.85
C ALA A 15 -44.45 52.73 -48.91
N ALA A 16 -43.86 52.54 -50.06
CA ALA A 16 -42.84 51.52 -50.31
C ALA A 16 -41.70 51.67 -49.30
N SER A 17 -41.48 50.59 -48.56
CA SER A 17 -40.35 50.37 -47.67
C SER A 17 -39.06 50.32 -48.50
N ALA A 18 -38.18 51.31 -48.27
CA ALA A 18 -36.83 51.29 -48.85
C ALA A 18 -36.05 50.01 -48.42
N PRO A 19 -35.26 49.42 -49.30
CA PRO A 19 -34.40 48.28 -48.90
C PRO A 19 -33.38 48.80 -47.87
N GLY A 20 -33.41 48.21 -46.69
CA GLY A 20 -32.38 48.39 -45.69
C GLY A 20 -31.01 47.92 -46.22
N PRO A 21 -29.90 48.38 -45.68
CA PRO A 21 -28.57 47.98 -46.17
C PRO A 21 -28.40 46.52 -46.02
N GLU A 22 -28.28 45.80 -47.16
CA GLU A 22 -27.83 44.39 -47.20
C GLU A 22 -26.40 44.35 -46.70
N MET A 23 -26.20 43.83 -45.50
CA MET A 23 -24.87 43.49 -45.01
C MET A 23 -24.27 42.43 -45.93
N PRO A 24 -23.01 42.57 -46.37
CA PRO A 24 -22.39 41.64 -47.31
C PRO A 24 -22.32 40.26 -46.67
N ALA A 25 -22.87 39.27 -47.36
CA ALA A 25 -22.90 37.88 -46.92
C ALA A 25 -21.50 37.21 -46.69
N SER A 26 -20.43 37.94 -47.01
CA SER A 26 -19.04 37.55 -46.75
C SER A 26 -18.59 37.80 -45.31
N GLU A 27 -19.08 38.83 -44.61
CA GLU A 27 -18.71 39.11 -43.21
C GLU A 27 -19.35 38.12 -42.26
N THR A 28 -20.60 37.74 -42.50
CA THR A 28 -21.30 36.73 -41.68
C THR A 28 -20.66 35.36 -41.75
N LYS A 29 -20.06 34.95 -42.88
CA LYS A 29 -19.36 33.64 -43.00
C LYS A 29 -18.00 33.64 -42.32
N ALA A 30 -17.28 34.77 -42.34
CA ALA A 30 -15.99 34.92 -41.65
C ALA A 30 -16.19 34.90 -40.12
N ASP A 31 -17.22 35.59 -39.61
CA ASP A 31 -17.54 35.56 -38.17
C ASP A 31 -18.01 34.20 -37.68
N GLN A 32 -18.82 33.48 -38.47
CA GLN A 32 -19.23 32.12 -38.14
C GLN A 32 -18.06 31.12 -38.13
N SER A 33 -17.11 31.27 -39.05
CA SER A 33 -15.90 30.46 -39.11
C SER A 33 -14.98 30.70 -37.90
N SER A 34 -14.83 31.97 -37.51
CA SER A 34 -14.05 32.34 -36.33
C SER A 34 -14.70 31.89 -35.03
N ALA A 35 -16.03 32.00 -34.92
CA ALA A 35 -16.75 31.48 -33.76
C ALA A 35 -16.66 29.96 -33.62
N ALA A 36 -16.75 29.21 -34.72
CA ALA A 36 -16.60 27.80 -34.73
C ALA A 36 -15.18 27.35 -34.33
N ALA A 37 -14.14 28.06 -34.80
CA ALA A 37 -12.74 27.78 -34.39
C ALA A 37 -12.52 28.03 -32.89
N LEU A 38 -13.04 29.13 -32.36
CA LEU A 38 -12.98 29.45 -30.92
C LEU A 38 -13.74 28.40 -30.05
N GLN A 39 -14.88 27.95 -30.53
CA GLN A 39 -15.62 26.88 -29.84
C GLN A 39 -14.86 25.57 -29.83
N ALA A 40 -14.18 25.18 -30.91
CA ALA A 40 -13.35 24.00 -30.99
C ALA A 40 -12.14 24.10 -30.05
N GLU A 41 -11.47 25.24 -30.01
CA GLU A 41 -10.34 25.52 -29.10
C GLU A 41 -10.80 25.47 -27.62
N LEU A 42 -11.96 26.02 -27.34
CA LEU A 42 -12.55 26.00 -26.00
C LEU A 42 -12.95 24.58 -25.56
N ALA A 43 -13.42 23.76 -26.49
CA ALA A 43 -13.70 22.36 -26.21
C ALA A 43 -12.40 21.57 -25.93
N ASP A 44 -11.34 21.75 -26.74
CA ASP A 44 -10.06 21.12 -26.56
C ASP A 44 -9.38 21.54 -25.23
N THR A 45 -9.45 22.85 -24.91
CA THR A 45 -8.90 23.33 -23.61
C THR A 45 -9.68 22.80 -22.42
N LYS A 46 -11.01 22.68 -22.52
CA LYS A 46 -11.82 22.03 -21.47
C LYS A 46 -11.46 20.58 -21.30
N ASP A 47 -11.28 19.83 -22.38
CA ASP A 47 -10.88 18.42 -22.34
C ASP A 47 -9.49 18.25 -21.69
N LYS A 48 -8.54 19.10 -22.07
CA LYS A 48 -7.19 19.14 -21.46
C LYS A 48 -7.28 19.45 -19.96
N LEU A 49 -8.12 20.44 -19.58
CA LEU A 49 -8.32 20.80 -18.17
C LEU A 49 -8.92 19.62 -17.37
N LEU A 50 -9.95 18.98 -17.89
CA LEU A 50 -10.59 17.84 -17.22
C LEU A 50 -9.61 16.68 -17.05
N ARG A 51 -8.80 16.40 -18.08
CA ARG A 51 -7.75 15.37 -18.00
C ARG A 51 -6.69 15.72 -16.96
N ALA A 52 -6.20 16.96 -16.96
CA ALA A 52 -5.24 17.43 -15.98
C ALA A 52 -5.78 17.38 -14.55
N LEU A 53 -7.06 17.72 -14.33
CA LEU A 53 -7.71 17.58 -13.02
C LEU A 53 -7.82 16.12 -12.58
N ALA A 54 -8.15 15.21 -13.49
CA ALA A 54 -8.20 13.76 -13.20
C ALA A 54 -6.81 13.22 -12.83
N GLU A 55 -5.78 13.60 -13.59
CA GLU A 55 -4.39 13.25 -13.30
C GLU A 55 -3.95 13.81 -11.94
N GLN A 56 -4.24 15.06 -11.64
CA GLN A 56 -3.95 15.67 -10.35
C GLN A 56 -4.61 14.92 -9.19
N GLN A 57 -5.87 14.50 -9.34
CA GLN A 57 -6.56 13.71 -8.32
C GLN A 57 -5.91 12.35 -8.12
N ASN A 58 -5.48 11.68 -9.20
CA ASN A 58 -4.79 10.40 -9.13
C ASN A 58 -3.43 10.53 -8.43
N ILE A 59 -2.65 11.54 -8.80
CA ILE A 59 -1.36 11.85 -8.14
C ILE A 59 -1.58 12.12 -6.65
N ARG A 60 -2.59 12.91 -6.29
CA ARG A 60 -2.90 13.24 -4.90
C ARG A 60 -3.23 11.98 -4.09
N ARG A 61 -4.05 11.06 -4.63
CA ARG A 61 -4.36 9.78 -3.98
C ARG A 61 -3.11 8.92 -3.83
N GLN A 62 -2.30 8.83 -4.87
CA GLN A 62 -1.06 8.06 -4.84
C GLN A 62 -0.08 8.60 -3.80
N MET A 63 0.11 9.92 -3.75
CA MET A 63 0.99 10.57 -2.77
C MET A 63 0.50 10.36 -1.33
N GLN A 64 -0.82 10.40 -1.12
CA GLN A 64 -1.39 10.13 0.19
C GLN A 64 -1.13 8.69 0.63
N HIS A 65 -1.38 7.71 -0.25
CA HIS A 65 -1.10 6.30 0.01
C HIS A 65 0.40 6.06 0.30
N GLN A 66 1.29 6.63 -0.52
CA GLN A 66 2.74 6.54 -0.30
C GLN A 66 3.16 7.14 1.04
N ARG A 67 2.55 8.28 1.43
CA ARG A 67 2.81 8.88 2.74
C ARG A 67 2.37 7.98 3.90
N GLU A 68 1.17 7.39 3.80
CA GLU A 68 0.66 6.47 4.80
C GLU A 68 1.56 5.24 4.92
N GLU A 69 1.99 4.65 3.80
CA GLU A 69 2.96 3.56 3.79
C GLU A 69 4.31 3.97 4.37
N ALA A 70 4.85 5.12 3.97
CA ALA A 70 6.11 5.62 4.49
C ALA A 70 6.08 5.80 6.01
N VAL A 71 5.00 6.36 6.56
CA VAL A 71 4.81 6.49 8.02
C VAL A 71 4.67 5.12 8.67
N LYS A 72 3.86 4.22 8.10
CA LYS A 72 3.63 2.87 8.61
C LYS A 72 4.91 2.05 8.72
N PHE A 73 5.82 2.22 7.75
CA PHE A 73 7.06 1.46 7.68
C PHE A 73 8.32 2.27 8.05
N ALA A 74 8.17 3.50 8.55
CA ALA A 74 9.30 4.35 8.93
C ALA A 74 10.24 3.69 9.95
N ALA A 75 9.69 2.89 10.87
CA ALA A 75 10.43 2.20 11.91
C ALA A 75 10.99 0.83 11.48
N SER A 76 10.76 0.38 10.23
CA SER A 76 11.11 -0.98 9.82
C SER A 76 12.60 -1.28 9.96
N GLN A 77 13.46 -0.35 9.58
CA GLN A 77 14.90 -0.53 9.67
C GLN A 77 15.34 -0.60 11.14
N LEU A 78 14.91 0.36 11.97
CA LEU A 78 15.19 0.35 13.40
C LEU A 78 14.71 -0.94 14.07
N THR A 79 13.50 -1.39 13.71
CA THR A 79 12.95 -2.64 14.24
C THR A 79 13.80 -3.83 13.81
N GLY A 80 14.27 -3.86 12.56
CA GLY A 80 15.20 -4.89 12.07
C GLY A 80 16.49 -4.94 12.88
N ASP A 81 17.13 -3.79 13.13
CA ASP A 81 18.37 -3.69 13.91
C ASP A 81 18.16 -4.14 15.38
N LEU A 82 16.97 -3.87 15.94
CA LEU A 82 16.60 -4.33 17.29
C LEU A 82 16.42 -5.85 17.37
N LEU A 83 16.08 -6.55 16.26
CA LEU A 83 15.98 -8.01 16.25
C LEU A 83 17.31 -8.68 16.54
N ASP A 84 18.42 -8.13 16.07
CA ASP A 84 19.74 -8.66 16.36
C ASP A 84 20.08 -8.53 17.86
N THR A 85 19.66 -7.43 18.48
CA THR A 85 19.79 -7.24 19.93
C THR A 85 18.94 -8.26 20.69
N LEU A 86 17.72 -8.53 20.24
CA LEU A 86 16.82 -9.51 20.80
C LEU A 86 17.41 -10.94 20.71
N ASP A 87 17.99 -11.28 19.56
CA ASP A 87 18.66 -12.58 19.38
C ASP A 87 19.88 -12.73 20.30
N ASN A 88 20.62 -11.63 20.51
CA ASN A 88 21.74 -11.62 21.46
C ASN A 88 21.28 -11.84 22.91
N LEU A 89 20.16 -11.21 23.32
CA LEU A 89 19.56 -11.46 24.64
C LEU A 89 19.15 -12.92 24.79
N ARG A 90 18.48 -13.48 23.80
CA ARG A 90 18.07 -14.89 23.78
C ARG A 90 19.28 -15.83 23.87
N ARG A 91 20.30 -15.58 23.08
CA ARG A 91 21.55 -16.35 23.10
C ARG A 91 22.24 -16.28 24.47
N ALA A 92 22.21 -15.11 25.11
CA ALA A 92 22.74 -14.97 26.49
C ALA A 92 21.95 -15.84 27.48
N ILE A 93 20.62 -15.86 27.40
CA ILE A 93 19.76 -16.71 28.22
C ILE A 93 20.06 -18.21 27.97
N GLU A 94 20.17 -18.60 26.70
CA GLU A 94 20.43 -19.98 26.30
C GLU A 94 21.84 -20.46 26.67
N SER A 95 22.81 -19.55 26.72
CA SER A 95 24.21 -19.85 27.09
C SER A 95 24.38 -20.26 28.56
N VAL A 96 23.40 -19.96 29.42
CA VAL A 96 23.45 -20.33 30.84
C VAL A 96 23.22 -21.84 30.97
N PRO A 97 24.21 -22.63 31.49
CA PRO A 97 24.08 -24.07 31.64
C PRO A 97 22.89 -24.41 32.56
N PRO A 98 22.16 -25.51 32.26
CA PRO A 98 21.01 -25.90 33.08
C PRO A 98 21.31 -26.01 34.58
N LYS A 99 22.49 -26.49 34.95
CA LYS A 99 22.93 -26.59 36.34
C LYS A 99 23.16 -25.27 37.05
N ALA A 100 23.41 -24.19 36.27
CA ALA A 100 23.64 -22.85 36.83
C ALA A 100 22.34 -22.02 36.91
N ARG A 101 21.28 -22.44 36.25
CA ARG A 101 19.98 -21.72 36.22
C ARG A 101 19.32 -21.65 37.59
N ASP A 102 19.51 -22.67 38.42
CA ASP A 102 18.94 -22.77 39.78
C ASP A 102 19.85 -22.17 40.85
N ASN A 103 21.01 -21.61 40.47
CA ASN A 103 21.93 -20.96 41.42
C ASN A 103 21.28 -19.69 41.97
N GLU A 104 21.31 -19.48 43.29
CA GLU A 104 20.68 -18.33 43.98
C GLU A 104 21.11 -16.97 43.44
N THR A 105 22.33 -16.85 42.91
CA THR A 105 22.85 -15.60 42.35
C THR A 105 22.49 -15.43 40.88
N VAL A 106 22.49 -16.53 40.10
CA VAL A 106 22.26 -16.50 38.63
C VAL A 106 20.77 -16.42 38.32
N HIS A 107 19.94 -17.14 39.07
CA HIS A 107 18.50 -17.23 38.83
C HIS A 107 17.78 -15.85 38.79
N PRO A 108 17.97 -14.92 39.73
CA PRO A 108 17.33 -13.61 39.67
C PRO A 108 17.82 -12.74 38.49
N ILE A 109 19.11 -12.88 38.12
CA ILE A 109 19.67 -12.17 36.96
C ILE A 109 19.03 -12.70 35.66
N LEU A 110 18.95 -14.03 35.52
CA LEU A 110 18.36 -14.68 34.36
C LEU A 110 16.89 -14.26 34.19
N LYS A 111 16.11 -14.28 35.27
CA LYS A 111 14.74 -13.81 35.29
C LYS A 111 14.62 -12.32 34.88
N GLY A 112 15.54 -11.47 35.30
CA GLY A 112 15.59 -10.08 34.91
C GLY A 112 15.81 -9.89 33.41
N VAL A 113 16.70 -10.71 32.81
CA VAL A 113 16.97 -10.67 31.36
C VAL A 113 15.79 -11.22 30.57
N GLU A 114 15.18 -12.34 31.00
CA GLU A 114 13.96 -12.90 30.41
C GLU A 114 12.78 -11.91 30.44
N ALA A 115 12.61 -11.22 31.58
CA ALA A 115 11.59 -10.19 31.71
C ALA A 115 11.84 -8.99 30.77
N THR A 116 13.11 -8.64 30.56
CA THR A 116 13.51 -7.57 29.62
C THR A 116 13.22 -7.98 28.18
N GLU A 117 13.56 -9.20 27.77
CA GLU A 117 13.22 -9.76 26.46
C GLU A 117 11.70 -9.74 26.23
N ALA A 118 10.93 -10.25 27.19
CA ALA A 118 9.47 -10.30 27.11
C ALA A 118 8.85 -8.90 27.00
N ASN A 119 9.34 -7.93 27.77
CA ASN A 119 8.87 -6.55 27.72
C ASN A 119 9.20 -5.87 26.37
N LEU A 120 10.39 -6.12 25.82
CA LEU A 120 10.78 -5.62 24.50
C LEU A 120 9.87 -6.20 23.41
N LEU A 121 9.65 -7.53 23.42
CA LEU A 121 8.72 -8.19 22.48
C LEU A 121 7.29 -7.65 22.58
N ALA A 122 6.78 -7.48 23.80
CA ALA A 122 5.45 -6.91 24.03
C ALA A 122 5.34 -5.45 23.55
N THR A 123 6.42 -4.69 23.68
CA THR A 123 6.47 -3.31 23.17
C THR A 123 6.45 -3.29 21.65
N LEU A 124 7.27 -4.09 21.00
CA LEU A 124 7.32 -4.19 19.54
C LEU A 124 5.98 -4.70 18.97
N ALA A 125 5.33 -5.66 19.66
CA ALA A 125 4.01 -6.15 19.26
C ALA A 125 2.94 -5.04 19.27
N ARG A 126 2.97 -4.12 20.25
CA ARG A 126 2.06 -2.94 20.25
C ARG A 126 2.28 -2.01 19.06
N HIS A 127 3.46 -2.04 18.47
CA HIS A 127 3.80 -1.30 17.25
C HIS A 127 3.60 -2.11 15.96
N GLY A 128 2.86 -3.23 16.03
CA GLY A 128 2.48 -4.03 14.86
C GLY A 128 3.51 -5.06 14.43
N MET A 129 4.48 -5.39 15.29
CA MET A 129 5.39 -6.51 15.05
C MET A 129 4.72 -7.83 15.44
N GLU A 130 4.83 -8.82 14.56
CA GLU A 130 4.33 -10.18 14.77
C GLU A 130 5.47 -11.18 14.61
N ARG A 131 5.54 -12.15 15.51
CA ARG A 131 6.52 -13.24 15.44
C ARG A 131 6.00 -14.34 14.50
N ILE A 132 6.88 -14.83 13.62
CA ILE A 132 6.65 -15.99 12.77
C ILE A 132 7.17 -17.21 13.53
N ASP A 133 6.28 -18.09 13.98
CA ASP A 133 6.62 -19.34 14.64
C ASP A 133 6.08 -20.51 13.80
N PRO A 134 6.87 -21.04 12.87
CA PRO A 134 6.42 -22.00 11.88
C PRO A 134 6.57 -23.46 12.33
N LEU A 135 6.88 -23.75 13.59
CA LEU A 135 7.10 -25.13 14.05
C LEU A 135 5.86 -26.01 13.76
N GLY A 136 6.06 -27.12 13.08
CA GLY A 136 4.99 -28.06 12.70
C GLY A 136 4.14 -27.60 11.51
N VAL A 137 4.46 -26.48 10.86
CA VAL A 137 3.75 -25.95 9.71
C VAL A 137 4.49 -26.29 8.41
N ALA A 138 3.77 -26.40 7.30
CA ALA A 138 4.38 -26.58 5.98
C ALA A 138 5.31 -25.41 5.63
N PHE A 139 6.45 -25.70 5.01
CA PHE A 139 7.41 -24.69 4.59
C PHE A 139 6.81 -23.71 3.60
N ASN A 140 6.98 -22.42 3.87
CA ASN A 140 6.56 -21.33 2.98
C ASN A 140 7.78 -20.45 2.64
N PRO A 141 8.23 -20.41 1.37
CA PRO A 141 9.40 -19.62 0.96
C PRO A 141 9.29 -18.11 1.20
N HIS A 142 8.07 -17.57 1.33
CA HIS A 142 7.85 -16.15 1.60
C HIS A 142 8.08 -15.75 3.05
N LEU A 143 7.95 -16.71 3.97
CA LEU A 143 8.02 -16.49 5.42
C LEU A 143 9.20 -17.19 6.08
N HIS A 144 9.72 -18.24 5.45
CA HIS A 144 10.71 -19.15 6.01
C HIS A 144 11.94 -19.24 5.11
N HIS A 145 13.10 -19.36 5.74
CA HIS A 145 14.37 -19.66 5.08
C HIS A 145 14.87 -21.03 5.58
N ALA A 146 14.81 -22.03 4.73
CA ALA A 146 15.30 -23.36 5.05
C ALA A 146 16.84 -23.38 4.99
N VAL A 147 17.49 -23.61 6.13
CA VAL A 147 18.96 -23.70 6.23
C VAL A 147 19.47 -25.12 6.30
N ARG A 148 18.63 -26.04 6.71
CA ARG A 148 18.99 -27.47 6.74
C ARG A 148 17.77 -28.36 6.55
N GLN A 149 18.05 -29.57 6.05
CA GLN A 149 17.09 -30.69 6.06
C GLN A 149 17.47 -31.67 7.16
N ARG A 150 16.46 -32.12 7.87
CA ARG A 150 16.62 -33.15 8.90
C ARG A 150 15.67 -34.31 8.61
N ALA A 151 16.18 -35.54 8.66
CA ALA A 151 15.33 -36.69 8.61
C ALA A 151 14.47 -36.77 9.89
N ASP A 152 13.17 -36.69 9.73
CA ASP A 152 12.19 -36.83 10.81
C ASP A 152 11.09 -37.78 10.33
N PRO A 153 11.06 -39.02 10.83
CA PRO A 153 10.08 -40.04 10.42
C PRO A 153 8.65 -39.68 10.88
N THR A 154 8.50 -38.72 11.82
CA THR A 154 7.21 -38.36 12.40
C THR A 154 6.56 -37.16 11.69
N ALA A 155 7.33 -36.43 10.89
CA ALA A 155 6.86 -35.25 10.18
C ALA A 155 6.73 -35.48 8.66
N ALA A 156 5.69 -34.96 8.03
CA ALA A 156 5.58 -35.00 6.59
C ALA A 156 6.72 -34.22 5.92
N GLU A 157 7.21 -34.70 4.77
CA GLU A 157 8.27 -34.05 4.01
C GLU A 157 7.89 -32.59 3.72
N GLY A 158 8.85 -31.67 3.90
CA GLY A 158 8.63 -30.24 3.73
C GLY A 158 7.96 -29.54 4.93
N THR A 159 7.73 -30.22 6.04
CA THR A 159 7.26 -29.61 7.29
C THR A 159 8.43 -29.00 8.06
N VAL A 160 8.21 -27.87 8.70
CA VAL A 160 9.21 -27.25 9.59
C VAL A 160 9.28 -28.04 10.89
N VAL A 161 10.42 -28.68 11.12
CA VAL A 161 10.67 -29.51 12.33
C VAL A 161 11.51 -28.80 13.38
N GLU A 162 12.13 -27.68 13.00
CA GLU A 162 12.99 -26.93 13.89
C GLU A 162 13.00 -25.46 13.51
N VAL A 163 13.01 -24.58 14.50
CA VAL A 163 13.18 -23.12 14.31
C VAL A 163 14.53 -22.73 14.93
N LEU A 164 15.50 -22.40 14.07
CA LEU A 164 16.84 -21.99 14.48
C LEU A 164 16.89 -20.52 14.87
N GLN A 165 16.11 -19.71 14.16
CA GLN A 165 15.98 -18.27 14.43
C GLN A 165 14.56 -17.85 14.10
N PRO A 166 13.84 -17.21 15.02
CA PRO A 166 12.47 -16.76 14.78
C PRO A 166 12.42 -15.67 13.71
N GLY A 167 11.42 -15.73 12.84
CA GLY A 167 11.09 -14.69 11.90
C GLY A 167 10.18 -13.63 12.53
N TYR A 168 10.12 -12.46 11.87
CA TYR A 168 9.27 -11.36 12.31
C TYR A 168 8.67 -10.60 11.13
N MET A 169 7.43 -10.16 11.30
CA MET A 169 6.71 -9.28 10.38
C MET A 169 6.38 -7.96 11.07
N LEU A 170 6.30 -6.89 10.29
CA LEU A 170 5.80 -5.58 10.73
C LEU A 170 4.63 -5.18 9.84
N HIS A 171 3.45 -5.07 10.42
CA HIS A 171 2.22 -4.72 9.69
C HIS A 171 1.97 -5.59 8.44
N GLY A 172 2.26 -6.89 8.53
CA GLY A 172 2.09 -7.84 7.43
C GLY A 172 3.24 -7.90 6.41
N ARG A 173 4.29 -7.07 6.56
CA ARG A 173 5.51 -7.14 5.75
C ARG A 173 6.60 -7.89 6.51
N VAL A 174 7.21 -8.89 5.87
CA VAL A 174 8.32 -9.64 6.46
C VAL A 174 9.53 -8.72 6.63
N LEU A 175 10.00 -8.57 7.87
CA LEU A 175 11.26 -7.91 8.20
C LEU A 175 12.42 -8.90 8.09
N ARG A 176 12.21 -10.10 8.64
CA ARG A 176 13.17 -11.20 8.61
C ARG A 176 12.43 -12.53 8.54
N PRO A 177 12.73 -13.41 7.56
CA PRO A 177 12.15 -14.74 7.51
C PRO A 177 12.65 -15.60 8.69
N ALA A 178 11.85 -16.56 9.12
CA ALA A 178 12.29 -17.54 10.11
C ALA A 178 13.33 -18.49 9.50
N MET A 179 14.48 -18.68 10.15
CA MET A 179 15.46 -19.68 9.76
C MET A 179 15.05 -21.03 10.34
N VAL A 180 14.82 -22.02 9.47
CA VAL A 180 14.18 -23.28 9.86
C VAL A 180 14.93 -24.50 9.35
N GLY A 181 14.78 -25.60 10.07
CA GLY A 181 15.05 -26.96 9.60
C GLY A 181 13.76 -27.59 9.10
N VAL A 182 13.79 -28.17 7.90
CA VAL A 182 12.63 -28.83 7.30
C VAL A 182 12.80 -30.34 7.29
N ALA A 183 11.70 -31.08 7.41
CA ALA A 183 11.70 -32.55 7.26
C ALA A 183 12.12 -32.91 5.82
N GLY A 184 13.16 -33.67 5.70
CA GLY A 184 13.64 -34.26 4.45
C GLY A 184 13.42 -35.75 4.41
N PRO A 185 13.61 -36.39 3.25
CA PRO A 185 13.54 -37.82 3.13
C PRO A 185 14.57 -38.53 4.02
N GLU A 186 14.22 -39.71 4.56
CA GLU A 186 15.12 -40.53 5.36
C GLU A 186 16.46 -40.73 4.64
N GLY A 187 17.55 -40.31 5.27
CA GLY A 187 18.92 -40.59 4.83
C GLY A 187 19.75 -39.41 4.33
N LYS A 188 19.23 -38.17 4.27
CA LYS A 188 20.03 -36.98 3.92
C LYS A 188 20.08 -35.98 5.08
N ASN A 189 21.03 -36.16 6.00
CA ASN A 189 21.49 -35.04 6.82
C ASN A 189 22.42 -34.18 5.95
N SER A 190 21.88 -33.19 5.24
CA SER A 190 22.71 -32.20 4.56
C SER A 190 23.10 -31.12 5.57
N GLU A 191 24.35 -31.10 5.95
CA GLU A 191 25.02 -30.00 6.64
C GLU A 191 24.92 -28.74 5.79
N PRO A 192 24.83 -27.55 6.41
CA PRO A 192 24.71 -26.29 5.66
C PRO A 192 25.92 -26.10 4.73
N ALA A 193 25.65 -25.79 3.48
CA ALA A 193 26.70 -25.34 2.56
C ALA A 193 27.31 -24.05 3.14
N ALA A 194 28.55 -24.16 3.62
CA ALA A 194 29.36 -23.02 3.99
C ALA A 194 29.62 -22.18 2.73
N GLY A 195 29.06 -20.99 2.69
CA GLY A 195 29.30 -19.97 1.70
C GLY A 195 29.67 -18.65 2.36
#